data_774d5a6f99c4d805fe567ca9da139197
#
_entry.id   774d5a6f99c4d805fe567ca9da139197
#
_cell.length_a   1.000
_cell.length_b   1.000
_cell.length_c   1.000
_cell.angle_alpha   90.00
_cell.angle_beta   90.00
_cell.angle_gamma   90.00
#
_symmetry.space_group_name_H-M   'P 1'
#
loop_
_entity.id
_entity.type
_entity.pdbx_description
1 polymer ?
#
loop_
_entity_poly.entity_id
_entity_poly.type
_entity_poly.pdbx_seq_one_letter_code
_entity_poly.pdbx_strand_id
1 'polypeptide(L)'
;IGEPYRDYTGADTVGAWRWLPAYDLGVIAEIPAKEAFAPLRYLLITFSVIGGFTVLTLLAALYSSISLSRLQRQFGRLQRLGAYTLERQVSEGGMATIWLARHALLKRPTAIKVLKKRIATDEFIHRFEREVQLASQLMHPNTVEIYDFGRTREGQPYYVMEYLDGVTLSDLVAETGALPPGRAVHVLRQVAAALREAHQRGLVHRDVKPDNVMLCRRGEDDVVKLLDFGLVKSLEREQTRD
;
A
#
# COMPACT_ATOMS: atom_id res chain seq x y z
N ILE A 1 -40.30 -8.85 50.83
CA ILE A 1 -40.20 -7.44 50.40
C ILE A 1 -41.17 -7.31 49.25
N GLY A 2 -42.21 -6.49 49.44
CA GLY A 2 -43.27 -6.28 48.44
C GLY A 2 -42.85 -5.33 47.33
N GLU A 3 -43.70 -5.24 46.29
CA GLU A 3 -43.53 -4.24 45.25
C GLU A 3 -43.69 -2.82 45.84
N PRO A 4 -43.03 -1.78 45.24
CA PRO A 4 -43.23 -0.40 45.72
C PRO A 4 -44.71 -0.01 45.66
N TYR A 5 -45.20 0.61 46.73
CA TYR A 5 -46.59 1.13 46.82
C TYR A 5 -46.54 2.59 47.26
N ARG A 6 -47.66 3.29 47.07
CA ARG A 6 -47.80 4.65 47.58
C ARG A 6 -48.27 4.65 48.99
N ASP A 7 -47.57 5.31 49.91
CA ASP A 7 -47.98 5.53 51.27
C ASP A 7 -49.11 6.57 51.39
N TYR A 8 -49.54 6.81 52.58
CA TYR A 8 -50.64 7.79 52.88
C TYR A 8 -50.24 9.24 52.56
N THR A 9 -48.93 9.53 52.35
CA THR A 9 -48.41 10.84 51.94
C THR A 9 -48.31 10.96 50.44
N GLY A 10 -48.49 9.88 49.66
CA GLY A 10 -48.36 9.78 48.22
C GLY A 10 -46.94 9.50 47.76
N ALA A 11 -45.99 9.19 48.65
CA ALA A 11 -44.63 8.81 48.34
C ALA A 11 -44.53 7.33 47.98
N ASP A 12 -43.68 7.01 46.98
CA ASP A 12 -43.37 5.64 46.64
C ASP A 12 -42.44 5.02 47.69
N THR A 13 -42.93 4.01 48.40
CA THR A 13 -42.27 3.33 49.53
C THR A 13 -42.22 1.85 49.32
N VAL A 14 -41.22 1.22 49.93
CA VAL A 14 -41.10 -0.24 50.04
C VAL A 14 -41.24 -0.58 51.52
N GLY A 15 -42.21 -1.44 51.87
CA GLY A 15 -42.48 -1.79 53.25
C GLY A 15 -42.55 -3.29 53.48
N ALA A 16 -42.36 -3.64 54.74
CA ALA A 16 -42.63 -5.00 55.25
C ALA A 16 -43.54 -4.87 56.49
N TRP A 17 -44.51 -5.71 56.54
CA TRP A 17 -45.37 -5.75 57.68
C TRP A 17 -45.32 -7.12 58.38
N ARG A 18 -45.58 -7.10 59.72
CA ARG A 18 -45.63 -8.34 60.52
C ARG A 18 -46.70 -8.17 61.55
N TRP A 19 -47.59 -9.16 61.64
CA TRP A 19 -48.56 -9.26 62.73
C TRP A 19 -47.90 -9.96 63.92
N LEU A 20 -48.08 -9.37 65.10
CA LEU A 20 -47.66 -9.86 66.42
C LEU A 20 -48.82 -10.36 67.22
N PRO A 21 -49.22 -11.65 67.14
CA PRO A 21 -50.46 -12.13 67.76
C PRO A 21 -50.46 -12.03 69.24
N ALA A 22 -49.35 -12.07 69.94
CA ALA A 22 -49.20 -11.99 71.39
C ALA A 22 -49.65 -10.57 71.96
N TYR A 23 -49.62 -9.56 71.07
CA TYR A 23 -49.91 -8.18 71.44
C TYR A 23 -51.08 -7.58 70.64
N ASP A 24 -51.71 -8.40 69.81
CA ASP A 24 -52.74 -7.98 68.86
C ASP A 24 -52.38 -6.68 68.07
N LEU A 25 -51.10 -6.67 67.58
CA LEU A 25 -50.53 -5.47 67.00
C LEU A 25 -49.85 -5.83 65.63
N GLY A 26 -50.12 -5.01 64.62
CA GLY A 26 -49.42 -5.00 63.35
C GLY A 26 -48.27 -4.00 63.36
N VAL A 27 -47.06 -4.46 62.98
CA VAL A 27 -45.91 -3.55 62.84
C VAL A 27 -45.59 -3.42 61.36
N ILE A 28 -45.51 -2.17 60.91
CA ILE A 28 -45.11 -1.84 59.52
C ILE A 28 -43.77 -1.08 59.56
N ALA A 29 -42.82 -1.52 58.77
CA ALA A 29 -41.57 -0.82 58.56
C ALA A 29 -41.52 -0.35 57.09
N GLU A 30 -41.42 0.94 56.88
CA GLU A 30 -41.41 1.56 55.54
C GLU A 30 -40.11 2.31 55.30
N ILE A 31 -39.59 2.19 54.06
CA ILE A 31 -38.43 2.93 53.62
C ILE A 31 -38.76 3.57 52.27
N PRO A 32 -38.44 4.85 52.02
CA PRO A 32 -38.62 5.47 50.70
C PRO A 32 -37.98 4.63 49.59
N ALA A 33 -38.71 4.36 48.49
CA ALA A 33 -38.22 3.56 47.39
C ALA A 33 -36.91 4.11 46.78
N LYS A 34 -36.74 5.43 46.77
CA LYS A 34 -35.51 6.11 46.35
C LYS A 34 -34.30 5.69 47.19
N GLU A 35 -34.49 5.47 48.48
CA GLU A 35 -33.44 5.10 49.42
C GLU A 35 -33.15 3.59 49.34
N ALA A 36 -34.21 2.79 49.26
CA ALA A 36 -34.11 1.34 49.09
C ALA A 36 -33.37 0.92 47.81
N PHE A 37 -33.60 1.64 46.71
CA PHE A 37 -32.97 1.35 45.40
C PHE A 37 -31.75 2.22 45.10
N ALA A 38 -31.29 3.09 45.96
CA ALA A 38 -30.11 3.92 45.80
C ALA A 38 -28.83 3.08 45.48
N PRO A 39 -28.53 1.97 46.19
CA PRO A 39 -27.36 1.15 45.89
C PRO A 39 -27.39 0.57 44.46
N LEU A 40 -28.55 0.12 44.00
CA LEU A 40 -28.73 -0.45 42.66
C LEU A 40 -28.49 0.61 41.57
N ARG A 41 -28.96 1.83 41.77
CA ARG A 41 -28.75 2.96 40.86
C ARG A 41 -27.29 3.35 40.77
N TYR A 42 -26.56 3.41 41.88
CA TYR A 42 -25.13 3.67 41.89
C TYR A 42 -24.35 2.55 41.15
N LEU A 43 -24.77 1.30 41.33
CA LEU A 43 -24.17 0.14 40.67
C LEU A 43 -24.35 0.22 39.14
N LEU A 44 -25.56 0.53 38.67
CA LEU A 44 -25.85 0.71 37.24
C LEU A 44 -25.05 1.88 36.63
N ILE A 45 -24.93 3.01 37.32
CA ILE A 45 -24.11 4.14 36.86
C ILE A 45 -22.64 3.73 36.75
N THR A 46 -22.14 3.07 37.79
CA THR A 46 -20.72 2.61 37.80
C THR A 46 -20.43 1.65 36.66
N PHE A 47 -21.27 0.65 36.40
CA PHE A 47 -21.13 -0.25 35.28
C PHE A 47 -21.22 0.45 33.92
N SER A 48 -22.13 1.45 33.80
CA SER A 48 -22.24 2.23 32.56
C SER A 48 -20.97 3.06 32.28
N VAL A 49 -20.39 3.67 33.31
CA VAL A 49 -19.15 4.44 33.19
C VAL A 49 -17.95 3.53 32.83
N ILE A 50 -17.83 2.39 33.51
CA ILE A 50 -16.76 1.42 33.21
C ILE A 50 -16.92 0.87 31.78
N GLY A 51 -18.13 0.50 31.38
CA GLY A 51 -18.44 0.03 30.03
C GLY A 51 -18.11 1.08 28.98
N GLY A 52 -18.50 2.32 29.19
CA GLY A 52 -18.17 3.43 28.29
C GLY A 52 -16.65 3.67 28.14
N PHE A 53 -15.93 3.62 29.27
CA PHE A 53 -14.48 3.77 29.26
C PHE A 53 -13.79 2.60 28.53
N THR A 54 -14.28 1.37 28.71
CA THR A 54 -13.76 0.19 28.03
C THR A 54 -13.95 0.27 26.52
N VAL A 55 -15.13 0.69 26.06
CA VAL A 55 -15.40 0.91 24.63
C VAL A 55 -14.48 2.00 24.05
N LEU A 56 -14.31 3.11 24.76
CA LEU A 56 -13.44 4.20 24.32
C LEU A 56 -11.98 3.76 24.18
N THR A 57 -11.46 2.98 25.13
CA THR A 57 -10.09 2.44 25.06
C THR A 57 -9.90 1.46 23.93
N LEU A 58 -10.88 0.61 23.64
CA LEU A 58 -10.86 -0.30 22.49
C LEU A 58 -10.86 0.45 21.16
N LEU A 59 -11.68 1.50 21.03
CA LEU A 59 -11.70 2.36 19.84
C LEU A 59 -10.37 3.10 19.64
N ALA A 60 -9.80 3.62 20.71
CA ALA A 60 -8.48 4.27 20.68
C ALA A 60 -7.37 3.29 20.28
N ALA A 61 -7.37 2.07 20.81
CA ALA A 61 -6.43 1.01 20.44
C ALA A 61 -6.56 0.60 18.97
N LEU A 62 -7.81 0.46 18.47
CA LEU A 62 -8.09 0.15 17.07
C LEU A 62 -7.59 1.27 16.15
N TYR A 63 -7.90 2.53 16.47
CA TYR A 63 -7.42 3.70 15.74
C TYR A 63 -5.88 3.78 15.71
N SER A 64 -5.23 3.57 16.86
CA SER A 64 -3.78 3.52 16.98
C SER A 64 -3.17 2.41 16.12
N SER A 65 -3.75 1.21 16.16
CA SER A 65 -3.31 0.06 15.35
C SER A 65 -3.40 0.35 13.84
N ILE A 66 -4.51 0.95 13.38
CA ILE A 66 -4.69 1.34 11.97
C ILE A 66 -3.67 2.43 11.58
N SER A 67 -3.46 3.41 12.44
CA SER A 67 -2.50 4.50 12.20
C SER A 67 -1.06 4.01 12.17
N LEU A 68 -0.65 3.13 13.09
CA LEU A 68 0.65 2.48 13.07
C LEU A 68 0.84 1.61 11.81
N SER A 69 -0.18 0.87 11.39
CA SER A 69 -0.14 0.07 10.18
C SER A 69 0.03 0.92 8.91
N ARG A 70 -0.58 2.10 8.87
CA ARG A 70 -0.39 3.08 7.79
C ARG A 70 1.02 3.67 7.81
N LEU A 71 1.54 4.04 8.98
CA LEU A 71 2.92 4.52 9.14
C LEU A 71 3.93 3.43 8.78
N GLN A 72 3.74 2.19 9.21
CA GLN A 72 4.62 1.06 8.86
C GLN A 72 4.61 0.73 7.37
N ARG A 73 3.50 0.98 6.66
CA ARG A 73 3.45 0.89 5.19
C ARG A 73 4.22 2.04 4.52
N GLN A 74 4.26 3.23 5.13
CA GLN A 74 5.05 4.38 4.65
C GLN A 74 6.56 4.24 4.99
N PHE A 75 6.89 3.73 6.16
CA PHE A 75 8.25 3.33 6.54
C PHE A 75 8.46 1.86 6.19
N GLY A 76 8.09 1.47 4.94
CA GLY A 76 8.27 0.11 4.44
C GLY A 76 9.61 -0.41 4.92
N ARG A 77 9.59 -1.56 5.58
CA ARG A 77 10.80 -2.28 6.00
C ARG A 77 11.85 -2.03 4.94
N LEU A 78 13.02 -1.53 5.32
CA LEU A 78 14.18 -1.45 4.46
C LEU A 78 14.44 -2.87 3.92
N GLN A 79 13.65 -3.27 2.92
CA GLN A 79 13.81 -4.54 2.26
C GLN A 79 15.10 -4.43 1.47
N ARG A 80 16.09 -5.18 1.89
CA ARG A 80 17.32 -5.32 1.13
C ARG A 80 17.11 -6.37 0.05
N LEU A 81 17.30 -5.96 -1.19
CA LEU A 81 17.44 -6.85 -2.32
C LEU A 81 18.91 -6.88 -2.73
N GLY A 82 19.63 -7.91 -2.32
CA GLY A 82 21.09 -7.98 -2.55
C GLY A 82 21.81 -6.77 -1.93
N ALA A 83 22.52 -6.02 -2.76
CA ALA A 83 23.26 -4.82 -2.38
C ALA A 83 22.40 -3.53 -2.34
N TYR A 84 21.10 -3.63 -2.55
CA TYR A 84 20.20 -2.48 -2.67
C TYR A 84 19.24 -2.38 -1.50
N THR A 85 19.00 -1.15 -1.05
CA THR A 85 18.02 -0.83 -0.01
C THR A 85 16.83 -0.13 -0.67
N LEU A 86 15.63 -0.71 -0.56
CA LEU A 86 14.42 -0.09 -1.09
C LEU A 86 14.03 1.11 -0.23
N GLU A 87 13.78 2.26 -0.85
CA GLU A 87 13.40 3.50 -0.16
C GLU A 87 11.90 3.75 -0.21
N ARG A 88 11.32 3.76 -1.41
CA ARG A 88 9.89 3.98 -1.62
C ARG A 88 9.41 3.33 -2.90
N GLN A 89 8.14 3.00 -2.93
CA GLN A 89 7.47 2.57 -4.16
C GLN A 89 7.24 3.79 -5.06
N VAL A 90 7.63 3.67 -6.32
CA VAL A 90 7.45 4.71 -7.35
C VAL A 90 6.18 4.46 -8.13
N SER A 91 5.94 3.21 -8.54
CA SER A 91 4.80 2.84 -9.36
C SER A 91 4.40 1.39 -9.09
N GLU A 92 3.11 1.09 -9.28
CA GLU A 92 2.60 -0.28 -9.23
C GLU A 92 1.72 -0.54 -10.45
N GLY A 93 2.15 -1.50 -11.27
CA GLY A 93 1.40 -1.97 -12.42
C GLY A 93 0.79 -3.37 -12.23
N GLY A 94 0.07 -3.84 -13.22
CA GLY A 94 -0.52 -5.18 -13.22
C GLY A 94 0.51 -6.31 -13.03
N MET A 95 1.70 -6.19 -13.64
CA MET A 95 2.72 -7.24 -13.71
C MET A 95 3.94 -7.01 -12.83
N ALA A 96 4.23 -5.76 -12.44
CA ALA A 96 5.41 -5.39 -11.68
C ALA A 96 5.17 -4.21 -10.77
N THR A 97 6.05 -4.08 -9.78
CA THR A 97 6.15 -2.90 -8.90
C THR A 97 7.53 -2.28 -9.07
N ILE A 98 7.60 -0.96 -9.23
CA ILE A 98 8.85 -0.22 -9.36
C ILE A 98 9.14 0.49 -8.04
N TRP A 99 10.35 0.28 -7.54
CA TRP A 99 10.86 0.87 -6.31
C TRP A 99 12.02 1.81 -6.60
N LEU A 100 12.03 2.97 -5.96
CA LEU A 100 13.26 3.73 -5.77
C LEU A 100 14.08 3.01 -4.71
N ALA A 101 15.33 2.77 -5.03
CA ALA A 101 16.28 2.09 -4.15
C ALA A 101 17.63 2.81 -4.17
N ARG A 102 18.49 2.45 -3.24
CA ARG A 102 19.85 2.97 -3.15
C ARG A 102 20.85 1.83 -2.99
N HIS A 103 21.89 1.86 -3.78
CA HIS A 103 22.99 0.91 -3.63
C HIS A 103 23.69 1.14 -2.28
N ALA A 104 23.83 0.08 -1.48
CA ALA A 104 24.24 0.19 -0.08
C ALA A 104 25.62 0.86 0.10
N LEU A 105 26.59 0.55 -0.79
CA LEU A 105 27.92 1.11 -0.73
C LEU A 105 28.07 2.38 -1.57
N LEU A 106 27.67 2.35 -2.84
CA LEU A 106 27.86 3.46 -3.78
C LEU A 106 26.92 4.64 -3.50
N LYS A 107 25.87 4.44 -2.68
CA LYS A 107 24.84 5.45 -2.39
C LYS A 107 24.14 6.02 -3.62
N ARG A 108 24.29 5.35 -4.76
CA ARG A 108 23.68 5.74 -6.04
C ARG A 108 22.19 5.41 -6.02
N PRO A 109 21.30 6.36 -6.40
CA PRO A 109 19.89 6.07 -6.59
C PRO A 109 19.72 5.13 -7.79
N THR A 110 18.83 4.14 -7.65
CA THR A 110 18.51 3.14 -8.66
C THR A 110 17.02 2.90 -8.68
N ALA A 111 16.46 2.47 -9.79
CA ALA A 111 15.12 1.94 -9.87
C ALA A 111 15.18 0.41 -9.88
N ILE A 112 14.32 -0.23 -9.07
CA ILE A 112 14.22 -1.70 -9.05
C ILE A 112 12.81 -2.08 -9.46
N LYS A 113 12.70 -2.86 -10.52
CA LYS A 113 11.45 -3.42 -11.00
C LYS A 113 11.33 -4.87 -10.53
N VAL A 114 10.38 -5.12 -9.63
CA VAL A 114 10.08 -6.45 -9.07
C VAL A 114 8.84 -7.00 -9.75
N LEU A 115 8.95 -8.19 -10.36
CA LEU A 115 7.83 -8.84 -11.03
C LEU A 115 6.91 -9.53 -10.02
N LYS A 116 5.60 -9.52 -10.27
CA LYS A 116 4.61 -10.14 -9.38
C LYS A 116 4.69 -11.66 -9.47
N LYS A 117 4.59 -12.34 -8.33
CA LYS A 117 4.74 -13.80 -8.20
C LYS A 117 3.81 -14.60 -9.13
N ARG A 118 2.62 -14.09 -9.43
CA ARG A 118 1.61 -14.78 -10.27
C ARG A 118 2.07 -15.07 -11.70
N ILE A 119 3.11 -14.37 -12.20
CA ILE A 119 3.63 -14.53 -13.56
C ILE A 119 4.99 -15.25 -13.57
N ALA A 120 5.58 -15.57 -12.45
CA ALA A 120 6.91 -16.16 -12.29
C ALA A 120 6.86 -17.69 -12.39
N THR A 121 6.50 -18.25 -13.58
CA THR A 121 6.73 -19.66 -13.88
C THR A 121 8.20 -19.90 -14.19
N ASP A 122 8.72 -21.14 -14.06
CA ASP A 122 10.13 -21.44 -14.34
C ASP A 122 10.52 -21.09 -15.77
N GLU A 123 9.66 -21.39 -16.75
CA GLU A 123 9.88 -21.04 -18.14
C GLU A 123 9.93 -19.51 -18.35
N PHE A 124 9.02 -18.77 -17.69
CA PHE A 124 9.05 -17.32 -17.67
C PHE A 124 10.36 -16.78 -17.12
N ILE A 125 10.83 -17.33 -16.00
CA ILE A 125 12.05 -16.88 -15.33
C ILE A 125 13.26 -17.06 -16.23
N HIS A 126 13.42 -18.21 -16.88
CA HIS A 126 14.53 -18.45 -17.81
C HIS A 126 14.54 -17.49 -19.01
N ARG A 127 13.37 -17.21 -19.59
CA ARG A 127 13.26 -16.24 -20.69
C ARG A 127 13.56 -14.82 -20.21
N PHE A 128 13.03 -14.43 -19.07
CA PHE A 128 13.28 -13.15 -18.44
C PHE A 128 14.78 -12.92 -18.20
N GLU A 129 15.47 -13.88 -17.59
CA GLU A 129 16.91 -13.79 -17.32
C GLU A 129 17.70 -13.60 -18.62
N ARG A 130 17.37 -14.34 -19.68
CA ARG A 130 17.99 -14.20 -20.99
C ARG A 130 17.74 -12.83 -21.62
N GLU A 131 16.51 -12.34 -21.60
CA GLU A 131 16.15 -11.04 -22.18
C GLU A 131 16.78 -9.88 -21.38
N VAL A 132 16.79 -9.94 -20.05
CA VAL A 132 17.51 -8.96 -19.21
C VAL A 132 19.00 -8.98 -19.48
N GLN A 133 19.62 -10.15 -19.64
CA GLN A 133 21.02 -10.27 -19.97
C GLN A 133 21.36 -9.64 -21.33
N LEU A 134 20.50 -9.80 -22.34
CA LEU A 134 20.67 -9.13 -23.63
C LEU A 134 20.47 -7.61 -23.51
N ALA A 135 19.44 -7.18 -22.78
CA ALA A 135 19.15 -5.76 -22.57
C ALA A 135 20.27 -5.04 -21.78
N SER A 136 20.91 -5.72 -20.82
CA SER A 136 22.05 -5.16 -20.06
C SER A 136 23.29 -4.88 -20.88
N GLN A 137 23.39 -5.43 -22.12
CA GLN A 137 24.48 -5.17 -23.04
C GLN A 137 24.27 -3.93 -23.93
N LEU A 138 23.08 -3.32 -23.87
CA LEU A 138 22.80 -2.09 -24.61
C LEU A 138 23.53 -0.90 -23.96
N MET A 139 24.23 -0.13 -24.76
CA MET A 139 25.06 1.01 -24.30
C MET A 139 24.60 2.35 -24.88
N HIS A 140 23.50 2.36 -25.65
CA HIS A 140 23.03 3.59 -26.28
C HIS A 140 22.56 4.61 -25.21
N PRO A 141 22.92 5.88 -25.32
CA PRO A 141 22.54 6.90 -24.34
C PRO A 141 21.03 7.07 -24.18
N ASN A 142 20.27 6.70 -25.19
CA ASN A 142 18.80 6.73 -25.16
C ASN A 142 18.13 5.41 -24.73
N THR A 143 18.90 4.45 -24.21
CA THR A 143 18.38 3.22 -23.60
C THR A 143 18.55 3.31 -22.08
N VAL A 144 17.58 2.82 -21.31
CA VAL A 144 17.74 2.70 -19.86
C VAL A 144 18.84 1.67 -19.55
N GLU A 145 19.80 2.05 -18.71
CA GLU A 145 20.91 1.18 -18.31
C GLU A 145 20.47 0.18 -17.25
N ILE A 146 20.71 -1.11 -17.47
CA ILE A 146 20.46 -2.17 -16.50
C ILE A 146 21.76 -2.49 -15.77
N TYR A 147 21.73 -2.43 -14.42
CA TYR A 147 22.91 -2.62 -13.58
C TYR A 147 23.03 -4.04 -13.04
N ASP A 148 21.90 -4.66 -12.73
CA ASP A 148 21.88 -5.96 -12.04
C ASP A 148 20.51 -6.63 -12.21
N PHE A 149 20.43 -7.94 -11.96
CA PHE A 149 19.18 -8.68 -11.90
C PHE A 149 19.29 -9.85 -10.92
N GLY A 150 18.16 -10.36 -10.46
CA GLY A 150 18.15 -11.46 -9.51
C GLY A 150 16.75 -11.90 -9.12
N ARG A 151 16.68 -12.62 -7.99
CA ARG A 151 15.42 -13.10 -7.40
C ARG A 151 15.32 -12.66 -5.96
N THR A 152 14.11 -12.28 -5.53
CA THR A 152 13.82 -12.02 -4.11
C THR A 152 13.88 -13.32 -3.30
N ARG A 153 13.81 -13.22 -1.97
CA ARG A 153 13.71 -14.41 -1.09
C ARG A 153 12.46 -15.26 -1.38
N GLU A 154 11.42 -14.62 -1.88
CA GLU A 154 10.15 -15.25 -2.27
C GLU A 154 10.17 -15.81 -3.70
N GLY A 155 11.33 -15.75 -4.38
CA GLY A 155 11.53 -16.25 -5.75
C GLY A 155 11.05 -15.32 -6.87
N GLN A 156 10.64 -14.08 -6.57
CA GLN A 156 10.19 -13.12 -7.56
C GLN A 156 11.40 -12.55 -8.35
N PRO A 157 11.37 -12.56 -9.69
CA PRO A 157 12.40 -11.94 -10.49
C PRO A 157 12.40 -10.43 -10.31
N TYR A 158 13.57 -9.83 -10.29
CA TYR A 158 13.74 -8.38 -10.33
C TYR A 158 14.95 -7.99 -11.18
N TYR A 159 14.95 -6.76 -11.66
CA TYR A 159 16.15 -6.13 -12.20
C TYR A 159 16.32 -4.71 -11.70
N VAL A 160 17.56 -4.27 -11.67
CA VAL A 160 18.00 -2.96 -11.19
C VAL A 160 18.43 -2.13 -12.39
N MET A 161 17.93 -0.91 -12.48
CA MET A 161 18.22 -0.01 -13.58
C MET A 161 18.57 1.39 -13.10
N GLU A 162 19.05 2.24 -13.98
CA GLU A 162 19.26 3.64 -13.68
C GLU A 162 17.93 4.29 -13.21
N TYR A 163 18.03 5.10 -12.15
CA TYR A 163 16.92 5.97 -11.74
C TYR A 163 16.91 7.20 -12.62
N LEU A 164 15.80 7.44 -13.28
CA LEU A 164 15.60 8.56 -14.19
C LEU A 164 14.78 9.64 -13.52
N ASP A 165 15.30 10.85 -13.48
CA ASP A 165 14.58 12.05 -13.10
C ASP A 165 13.98 12.68 -14.35
N GLY A 166 12.67 12.50 -14.55
CA GLY A 166 11.97 12.91 -15.76
C GLY A 166 10.50 12.55 -15.74
N VAL A 167 9.84 12.75 -16.88
CA VAL A 167 8.42 12.42 -17.08
C VAL A 167 8.26 11.47 -18.26
N THR A 168 7.23 10.63 -18.26
CA THR A 168 6.93 9.82 -19.44
C THR A 168 6.37 10.70 -20.57
N LEU A 169 6.55 10.26 -21.81
CA LEU A 169 5.94 10.96 -22.95
C LEU A 169 4.40 10.94 -22.85
N SER A 170 3.84 9.91 -22.25
CA SER A 170 2.41 9.80 -21.97
C SER A 170 1.93 10.90 -21.02
N ASP A 171 2.61 11.05 -19.87
CA ASP A 171 2.26 12.06 -18.87
C ASP A 171 2.45 13.49 -19.43
N LEU A 172 3.55 13.71 -20.15
CA LEU A 172 3.82 15.01 -20.77
C LEU A 172 2.69 15.41 -21.73
N VAL A 173 2.28 14.49 -22.61
CA VAL A 173 1.20 14.78 -23.59
C VAL A 173 -0.15 14.94 -22.90
N ALA A 174 -0.41 14.18 -21.82
CA ALA A 174 -1.63 14.34 -21.03
C ALA A 174 -1.71 15.71 -20.35
N GLU A 175 -0.58 16.23 -19.88
CA GLU A 175 -0.50 17.52 -19.19
C GLU A 175 -0.47 18.72 -20.14
N THR A 176 0.33 18.63 -21.23
CA THR A 176 0.62 19.79 -22.11
C THR A 176 -0.11 19.74 -23.45
N GLY A 177 -0.77 18.63 -23.80
CA GLY A 177 -1.35 18.41 -25.11
C GLY A 177 -0.32 17.96 -26.15
N ALA A 178 -0.66 18.12 -27.45
CA ALA A 178 0.17 17.68 -28.56
C ALA A 178 1.53 18.41 -28.58
N LEU A 179 2.59 17.66 -28.79
CA LEU A 179 3.94 18.22 -28.91
C LEU A 179 4.08 19.03 -30.22
N PRO A 180 4.84 20.14 -30.22
CA PRO A 180 5.25 20.82 -31.45
C PRO A 180 5.96 19.82 -32.40
N PRO A 181 5.73 19.88 -33.72
CA PRO A 181 6.26 18.91 -34.67
C PRO A 181 7.78 18.72 -34.57
N GLY A 182 8.53 19.80 -34.41
CA GLY A 182 10.00 19.73 -34.26
C GLY A 182 10.44 18.94 -33.03
N ARG A 183 9.75 19.13 -31.89
CA ARG A 183 10.01 18.39 -30.64
C ARG A 183 9.63 16.92 -30.78
N ALA A 184 8.51 16.63 -31.43
CA ALA A 184 8.10 15.24 -31.70
C ALA A 184 9.13 14.50 -32.57
N VAL A 185 9.62 15.15 -33.65
CA VAL A 185 10.68 14.58 -34.49
C VAL A 185 11.99 14.37 -33.70
N HIS A 186 12.37 15.31 -32.84
CA HIS A 186 13.56 15.18 -31.99
C HIS A 186 13.46 13.95 -31.05
N VAL A 187 12.32 13.77 -30.40
CA VAL A 187 12.05 12.61 -29.54
C VAL A 187 12.09 11.29 -30.34
N LEU A 188 11.36 11.23 -31.46
CA LEU A 188 11.29 10.01 -32.28
C LEU A 188 12.64 9.60 -32.87
N ARG A 189 13.50 10.55 -33.24
CA ARG A 189 14.87 10.25 -33.70
C ARG A 189 15.70 9.56 -32.65
N GLN A 190 15.59 9.98 -31.38
CA GLN A 190 16.31 9.37 -30.27
C GLN A 190 15.78 7.96 -29.97
N VAL A 191 14.45 7.77 -29.98
CA VAL A 191 13.82 6.44 -29.85
C VAL A 191 14.30 5.50 -30.96
N ALA A 192 14.27 5.96 -32.23
CA ALA A 192 14.70 5.17 -33.37
C ALA A 192 16.20 4.79 -33.29
N ALA A 193 17.05 5.68 -32.78
CA ALA A 193 18.47 5.41 -32.58
C ALA A 193 18.69 4.31 -31.52
N ALA A 194 17.97 4.35 -30.40
CA ALA A 194 17.99 3.30 -29.37
C ALA A 194 17.54 1.94 -29.92
N LEU A 195 16.40 1.93 -30.64
CA LEU A 195 15.86 0.71 -31.25
C LEU A 195 16.80 0.11 -32.27
N ARG A 196 17.54 0.94 -33.02
CA ARG A 196 18.55 0.45 -34.01
C ARG A 196 19.64 -0.35 -33.33
N GLU A 197 20.23 0.10 -32.22
CA GLU A 197 21.22 -0.67 -31.48
C GLU A 197 20.64 -1.99 -30.98
N ALA A 198 19.46 -1.96 -30.40
CA ALA A 198 18.78 -3.16 -29.89
C ALA A 198 18.58 -4.20 -31.02
N HIS A 199 18.08 -3.76 -32.18
CA HIS A 199 17.90 -4.64 -33.35
C HIS A 199 19.19 -5.22 -33.87
N GLN A 200 20.28 -4.46 -33.90
CA GLN A 200 21.61 -4.95 -34.27
C GLN A 200 22.13 -6.06 -33.35
N ARG A 201 21.66 -6.06 -32.08
CA ARG A 201 21.96 -7.11 -31.09
C ARG A 201 20.92 -8.23 -31.05
N GLY A 202 19.98 -8.24 -31.99
CA GLY A 202 18.90 -9.23 -32.05
C GLY A 202 17.80 -9.06 -31.02
N LEU A 203 17.73 -7.91 -30.31
CA LEU A 203 16.73 -7.62 -29.32
C LEU A 203 15.62 -6.73 -29.92
N VAL A 204 14.37 -7.21 -29.88
CA VAL A 204 13.18 -6.47 -30.33
C VAL A 204 12.43 -5.96 -29.12
N HIS A 205 12.04 -4.68 -29.12
CA HIS A 205 11.38 -4.04 -27.98
C HIS A 205 9.97 -4.55 -27.68
N ARG A 206 9.16 -4.86 -28.70
CA ARG A 206 7.80 -5.44 -28.67
C ARG A 206 6.71 -4.62 -27.93
N ASP A 207 7.06 -3.53 -27.23
CA ASP A 207 6.11 -2.66 -26.48
C ASP A 207 6.50 -1.17 -26.56
N VAL A 208 6.79 -0.68 -27.76
CA VAL A 208 7.06 0.75 -27.96
C VAL A 208 5.76 1.54 -27.82
N LYS A 209 5.68 2.38 -26.80
CA LYS A 209 4.52 3.26 -26.51
C LYS A 209 4.97 4.47 -25.68
N PRO A 210 4.18 5.55 -25.60
CA PRO A 210 4.54 6.76 -24.86
C PRO A 210 4.89 6.52 -23.38
N ASP A 211 4.26 5.55 -22.71
CA ASP A 211 4.56 5.20 -21.32
C ASP A 211 5.97 4.63 -21.13
N ASN A 212 6.54 4.05 -22.18
CA ASN A 212 7.88 3.45 -22.17
C ASN A 212 8.96 4.39 -22.77
N VAL A 213 8.61 5.66 -22.99
CA VAL A 213 9.51 6.71 -23.43
C VAL A 213 9.61 7.77 -22.35
N MET A 214 10.73 7.92 -21.70
CA MET A 214 10.94 8.90 -20.65
C MET A 214 11.77 10.06 -21.16
N LEU A 215 11.34 11.29 -20.86
CA LEU A 215 12.06 12.52 -21.15
C LEU A 215 12.75 13.00 -19.89
N CYS A 216 14.08 12.99 -19.91
CA CYS A 216 14.92 13.48 -18.84
C CYS A 216 15.52 14.82 -19.27
N ARG A 217 15.51 15.81 -18.38
CA ARG A 217 16.15 17.10 -18.67
C ARG A 217 17.64 17.04 -18.39
N ARG A 218 18.45 17.34 -19.41
CA ARG A 218 19.88 17.63 -19.25
C ARG A 218 20.17 19.01 -19.85
N GLY A 219 20.21 20.03 -18.99
CA GLY A 219 20.28 21.41 -19.45
C GLY A 219 18.97 21.84 -20.12
N GLU A 220 19.04 22.37 -21.34
CA GLU A 220 17.88 22.82 -22.12
C GLU A 220 17.29 21.74 -23.03
N ASP A 221 18.01 20.63 -23.24
CA ASP A 221 17.63 19.58 -24.18
C ASP A 221 16.84 18.43 -23.52
N ASP A 222 15.86 17.91 -24.26
CA ASP A 222 15.17 16.66 -23.92
C ASP A 222 16.09 15.47 -24.28
N VAL A 223 16.53 14.73 -23.26
CA VAL A 223 17.20 13.45 -23.45
C VAL A 223 16.18 12.32 -23.27
N VAL A 224 15.94 11.58 -24.32
CA VAL A 224 15.03 10.45 -24.30
C VAL A 224 15.72 9.22 -23.71
N LYS A 225 14.99 8.50 -22.84
CA LYS A 225 15.34 7.18 -22.35
C LYS A 225 14.23 6.19 -22.70
N LEU A 226 14.54 5.19 -23.49
CA LEU A 226 13.63 4.09 -23.82
C LEU A 226 13.68 3.05 -22.70
N LEU A 227 12.51 2.78 -22.09
CA LEU A 227 12.32 1.86 -20.99
C LEU A 227 11.83 0.51 -21.48
N ASP A 228 11.97 -0.52 -20.64
CA ASP A 228 11.26 -1.81 -20.73
C ASP A 228 11.24 -2.47 -22.12
N PHE A 229 12.35 -3.05 -22.52
CA PHE A 229 12.43 -3.90 -23.70
C PHE A 229 11.56 -5.15 -23.54
N GLY A 230 10.25 -5.01 -23.69
CA GLY A 230 9.26 -6.08 -23.78
C GLY A 230 9.39 -7.34 -22.91
N LEU A 231 10.24 -7.25 -21.87
CA LEU A 231 10.68 -8.34 -20.99
C LEU A 231 9.52 -9.16 -20.38
N VAL A 232 8.31 -8.66 -20.47
CA VAL A 232 7.12 -9.29 -19.86
C VAL A 232 6.04 -9.61 -20.92
N LYS A 233 5.90 -8.84 -22.01
CA LYS A 233 4.83 -9.01 -23.00
C LYS A 233 5.03 -10.12 -24.03
N SER A 234 6.26 -10.57 -24.24
CA SER A 234 6.53 -11.69 -25.16
C SER A 234 5.82 -12.98 -24.75
N LEU A 235 5.44 -13.06 -23.49
CA LEU A 235 4.91 -14.26 -22.83
C LEU A 235 3.38 -14.33 -22.81
N GLU A 236 2.67 -13.20 -22.76
CA GLU A 236 1.20 -13.20 -22.83
C GLU A 236 0.66 -13.62 -24.21
N ARG A 237 1.39 -13.34 -25.28
CA ARG A 237 0.96 -13.70 -26.64
C ARG A 237 1.08 -15.17 -26.97
N GLU A 238 1.93 -15.92 -26.29
CA GLU A 238 2.05 -17.36 -26.49
C GLU A 238 1.06 -18.15 -25.64
N GLN A 239 0.77 -17.70 -24.41
CA GLN A 239 -0.28 -18.31 -23.56
C GLN A 239 -1.70 -18.15 -24.11
N THR A 240 -1.92 -17.24 -25.08
CA THR A 240 -3.22 -17.05 -25.76
C THR A 240 -3.29 -17.80 -27.09
N ARG A 241 -2.24 -18.57 -27.47
CA ARG A 241 -2.17 -19.35 -28.72
C ARG A 241 -2.26 -20.85 -28.54
N ASP A 242 -2.29 -21.34 -27.29
CA ASP A 242 -2.64 -22.69 -26.90
C ASP A 242 -4.08 -22.72 -26.33
#